data_7a528e866a24cbe8fee2e2a3156d0a2c
#
_entry.id   7a528e866a24cbe8fee2e2a3156d0a2c
#
_cell.length_a   1.000
_cell.length_b   1.000
_cell.length_c   1.000
_cell.angle_alpha   90.00
_cell.angle_beta   90.00
_cell.angle_gamma   90.00
#
_symmetry.space_group_name_H-M   'P 1'
#
loop_
_entity.id
_entity.type
_entity.pdbx_description
1 polymer ?
#
loop_
_entity_poly.entity_id
_entity_poly.type
_entity_poly.pdbx_seq_one_letter_code
_entity_poly.pdbx_strand_id
1 'polypeptide(L)'
;MKKLISISTTVRSPYRIPDQLKVIKKYFEGKKWNNDTMPREFMYRIIQSKAYSPSLKKLNQNDQAKYENSAILEYEFAKHVFKKQNFDDEFRRSRSNFDPPRKLGFVNTYNGFLKVTSSGEELIKKEEKVSEIFLKSLLKWQLPNFTQFKDYKAKDGYNIIPLIGFIKLIKSINQKYERPVGISRTEINIFLPSLIDINDVDGVAEDILSFRKKFKKIKKKKDRSHFIKETYSKFSKKNNFKNPYSTSKDYGDNLRRYFYYTDLFKDNGFYININEYRNNEVKEILSKFSGEALNFKSIDDYLRYLNDKNLPELKTFKTTTSDFTSIVSKSVELSKSEENLQNILKEISNLIKKKETYGMGIDAERLIYKLMFFIDSFNKFNAPVKNLDSEGLPRSTAPGNGPDLIVNYTNFDLILETTTLLGKSQKKAEDESVPRHLNDHIKKTKKNSYCLFIAPYIDKDLSKVYQFYSNPNQGAGYEGKKLSIIPINLSVIKEFIENCLKNLNNLNFNEDEIENLLKSMDTYYNKKSDWLLNIENRFKTFNSKFR
;
A
#
# COMPACT_ATOMS: atom_id res chain seq x y z
N MET A 1 -8.74 -24.46 23.02
CA MET A 1 -8.72 -24.07 21.60
C MET A 1 -7.85 -22.85 21.41
N LYS A 2 -6.90 -22.91 20.48
CA LYS A 2 -5.92 -21.86 20.19
C LYS A 2 -6.56 -20.68 19.46
N LYS A 3 -6.00 -19.48 19.63
CA LYS A 3 -6.38 -18.27 18.89
C LYS A 3 -5.43 -18.03 17.74
N LEU A 4 -5.91 -17.47 16.64
CA LEU A 4 -5.08 -17.02 15.52
C LEU A 4 -4.29 -15.76 15.89
N ILE A 5 -3.10 -15.59 15.34
CA ILE A 5 -2.26 -14.41 15.53
C ILE A 5 -2.92 -13.18 14.90
N SER A 6 -2.97 -12.06 15.64
CA SER A 6 -3.47 -10.78 15.12
C SER A 6 -2.85 -9.59 15.84
N ILE A 7 -2.48 -8.56 15.08
CA ILE A 7 -2.14 -7.24 15.64
C ILE A 7 -3.44 -6.48 15.91
N SER A 8 -4.29 -6.31 14.89
CA SER A 8 -5.59 -5.66 15.01
C SER A 8 -6.50 -6.02 13.84
N THR A 9 -7.81 -6.00 14.07
CA THR A 9 -8.83 -6.16 13.01
C THR A 9 -9.37 -4.84 12.49
N THR A 10 -9.16 -3.75 13.20
CA THR A 10 -9.75 -2.44 12.90
C THR A 10 -8.76 -1.48 12.25
N VAL A 11 -7.52 -1.44 12.71
CA VAL A 11 -6.44 -0.67 12.06
C VAL A 11 -5.77 -1.54 11.02
N ARG A 12 -6.41 -1.66 9.87
CA ARG A 12 -5.88 -2.48 8.77
C ARG A 12 -4.64 -1.87 8.12
N SER A 13 -4.50 -0.57 8.19
CA SER A 13 -3.40 0.16 7.55
C SER A 13 -2.47 0.77 8.58
N PRO A 14 -1.24 0.27 8.72
CA PRO A 14 -0.28 0.74 9.72
C PRO A 14 0.10 2.22 9.57
N TYR A 15 0.01 2.79 8.36
CA TYR A 15 0.31 4.22 8.11
C TYR A 15 -0.57 5.20 8.92
N ARG A 16 -1.68 4.74 9.49
CA ARG A 16 -2.54 5.57 10.37
C ARG A 16 -2.02 5.69 11.79
N ILE A 17 -1.09 4.83 12.18
CA ILE A 17 -0.56 4.80 13.55
C ILE A 17 0.15 6.11 13.93
N PRO A 18 0.98 6.74 13.07
CA PRO A 18 1.58 8.03 13.40
C PRO A 18 0.54 9.10 13.76
N ASP A 19 -0.54 9.22 12.99
CA ASP A 19 -1.60 10.20 13.27
C ASP A 19 -2.40 9.85 14.53
N GLN A 20 -2.64 8.58 14.78
CA GLN A 20 -3.24 8.13 16.04
C GLN A 20 -2.34 8.44 17.25
N LEU A 21 -1.02 8.30 17.10
CA LEU A 21 -0.07 8.66 18.15
C LEU A 21 -0.06 10.16 18.43
N LYS A 22 -0.16 11.02 17.40
CA LYS A 22 -0.34 12.46 17.57
C LYS A 22 -1.58 12.78 18.42
N VAL A 23 -2.69 12.06 18.20
CA VAL A 23 -3.90 12.19 19.00
C VAL A 23 -3.69 11.71 20.43
N ILE A 24 -3.05 10.54 20.62
CA ILE A 24 -2.76 10.02 21.96
C ILE A 24 -1.90 10.99 22.74
N LYS A 25 -0.84 11.50 22.12
CA LYS A 25 0.05 12.48 22.74
C LYS A 25 -0.68 13.76 23.15
N LYS A 26 -1.51 14.30 22.27
CA LYS A 26 -2.21 15.58 22.50
C LYS A 26 -3.30 15.48 23.58
N TYR A 27 -4.04 14.38 23.64
CA TYR A 27 -5.27 14.31 24.44
C TYR A 27 -5.23 13.31 25.59
N PHE A 28 -4.32 12.34 25.57
CA PHE A 28 -4.32 11.19 26.50
C PHE A 28 -3.01 10.97 27.24
N GLU A 29 -1.90 11.54 26.80
CA GLU A 29 -0.61 11.39 27.49
C GLU A 29 -0.71 11.92 28.92
N GLY A 30 -0.14 11.17 29.87
CA GLY A 30 -0.20 11.50 31.30
C GLY A 30 -1.54 11.25 31.99
N LYS A 31 -2.57 10.77 31.25
CA LYS A 31 -3.85 10.41 31.86
C LYS A 31 -3.87 8.95 32.28
N LYS A 32 -4.53 8.64 33.41
CA LYS A 32 -4.77 7.26 33.83
C LYS A 32 -5.74 6.60 32.86
N TRP A 33 -5.36 5.44 32.30
CA TRP A 33 -6.21 4.73 31.37
C TRP A 33 -7.47 4.20 32.07
N ASN A 34 -8.61 4.59 31.54
CA ASN A 34 -9.92 4.08 31.96
C ASN A 34 -10.56 3.30 30.81
N ASN A 35 -10.79 2.01 31.02
CA ASN A 35 -11.37 1.13 29.99
C ASN A 35 -12.81 1.46 29.60
N ASP A 36 -13.56 2.18 30.45
CA ASP A 36 -14.98 2.43 30.24
C ASP A 36 -15.26 3.69 29.39
N THR A 37 -14.42 4.68 29.50
CA THR A 37 -14.64 5.99 28.84
C THR A 37 -13.62 6.32 27.77
N MET A 38 -12.33 6.08 28.04
CA MET A 38 -11.24 6.49 27.14
C MET A 38 -11.28 5.86 25.75
N PRO A 39 -11.67 4.60 25.54
CA PRO A 39 -11.74 4.05 24.18
C PRO A 39 -12.70 4.80 23.27
N ARG A 40 -13.87 5.23 23.77
CA ARG A 40 -14.82 6.03 22.98
C ARG A 40 -14.30 7.43 22.74
N GLU A 41 -13.74 8.08 23.76
CA GLU A 41 -13.11 9.39 23.61
C GLU A 41 -11.98 9.36 22.58
N PHE A 42 -11.16 8.30 22.59
CA PHE A 42 -10.13 8.09 21.58
C PHE A 42 -10.71 8.01 20.17
N MET A 43 -11.81 7.27 19.97
CA MET A 43 -12.50 7.21 18.66
C MET A 43 -12.99 8.58 18.21
N TYR A 44 -13.59 9.37 19.09
CA TYR A 44 -14.05 10.72 18.75
C TYR A 44 -12.88 11.61 18.32
N ARG A 45 -11.75 11.55 19.04
CA ARG A 45 -10.55 12.33 18.72
C ARG A 45 -9.85 11.91 17.43
N ILE A 46 -9.77 10.62 17.12
CA ILE A 46 -9.19 10.16 15.85
C ILE A 46 -10.10 10.44 14.64
N ILE A 47 -11.43 10.50 14.83
CA ILE A 47 -12.36 11.00 13.81
C ILE A 47 -12.21 12.51 13.65
N GLN A 48 -12.16 13.25 14.75
CA GLN A 48 -11.97 14.70 14.78
C GLN A 48 -10.73 15.14 13.97
N SER A 49 -9.62 14.44 14.16
CA SER A 49 -8.33 14.72 13.51
C SER A 49 -8.16 14.02 12.15
N LYS A 50 -9.19 13.32 11.65
CA LYS A 50 -9.15 12.48 10.44
C LYS A 50 -8.10 11.35 10.46
N ALA A 51 -7.55 11.01 11.62
CA ALA A 51 -6.72 9.82 11.81
C ALA A 51 -7.50 8.50 11.68
N TYR A 52 -8.82 8.58 11.60
CA TYR A 52 -9.74 7.49 11.26
C TYR A 52 -10.69 7.93 10.13
N SER A 53 -10.86 7.08 9.11
CA SER A 53 -11.79 7.35 8.01
C SER A 53 -13.10 6.58 8.23
N PRO A 54 -14.20 7.26 8.59
CA PRO A 54 -15.52 6.65 8.70
C PRO A 54 -16.09 6.32 7.32
N SER A 55 -17.10 5.46 7.27
CA SER A 55 -17.87 5.22 6.04
C SER A 55 -18.76 6.43 5.73
N LEU A 56 -18.41 7.21 4.72
CA LEU A 56 -19.19 8.38 4.32
C LEU A 56 -20.60 8.00 3.82
N LYS A 57 -20.78 6.83 3.25
CA LYS A 57 -22.09 6.30 2.81
C LYS A 57 -23.14 6.24 3.93
N LYS A 58 -22.73 6.28 5.20
CA LYS A 58 -23.61 6.28 6.37
C LYS A 58 -24.01 7.70 6.83
N LEU A 59 -23.46 8.71 6.21
CA LEU A 59 -23.76 10.12 6.46
C LEU A 59 -24.71 10.65 5.38
N ASN A 60 -25.54 11.63 5.72
CA ASN A 60 -26.30 12.38 4.73
C ASN A 60 -25.37 13.30 3.92
N GLN A 61 -25.84 13.88 2.83
CA GLN A 61 -25.04 14.72 1.93
C GLN A 61 -24.40 15.93 2.63
N ASN A 62 -25.14 16.59 3.52
CA ASN A 62 -24.63 17.75 4.26
C ASN A 62 -23.51 17.36 5.22
N ASP A 63 -23.68 16.24 5.94
CA ASP A 63 -22.65 15.71 6.84
C ASP A 63 -21.41 15.23 6.07
N GLN A 64 -21.60 14.66 4.87
CA GLN A 64 -20.47 14.28 3.99
C GLN A 64 -19.68 15.51 3.58
N ALA A 65 -20.35 16.55 3.07
CA ALA A 65 -19.72 17.80 2.66
C ALA A 65 -19.00 18.48 3.84
N LYS A 66 -19.64 18.55 5.03
CA LYS A 66 -19.01 19.08 6.25
C LYS A 66 -17.75 18.28 6.64
N TYR A 67 -17.83 16.94 6.55
CA TYR A 67 -16.69 16.08 6.84
C TYR A 67 -15.55 16.30 5.83
N GLU A 68 -15.83 16.36 4.54
CA GLU A 68 -14.81 16.47 3.48
C GLU A 68 -14.11 17.81 3.48
N ASN A 69 -14.87 18.91 3.63
CA ASN A 69 -14.36 20.27 3.53
C ASN A 69 -13.60 20.77 4.78
N SER A 70 -13.70 20.08 5.92
CA SER A 70 -13.03 20.48 7.15
C SER A 70 -11.68 19.75 7.29
N ALA A 71 -10.59 20.46 7.54
CA ALA A 71 -9.29 19.85 7.86
C ALA A 71 -9.32 19.15 9.23
N ILE A 72 -9.95 19.77 10.22
CA ILE A 72 -10.19 19.24 11.57
C ILE A 72 -11.68 19.45 11.86
N LEU A 73 -12.34 18.42 12.36
CA LEU A 73 -13.76 18.49 12.69
C LEU A 73 -14.00 19.10 14.08
N GLU A 74 -15.17 19.68 14.26
CA GLU A 74 -15.67 19.99 15.61
C GLU A 74 -15.89 18.70 16.39
N TYR A 75 -15.62 18.73 17.70
CA TYR A 75 -15.69 17.56 18.56
C TYR A 75 -17.09 16.92 18.59
N GLU A 76 -18.14 17.73 18.72
CA GLU A 76 -19.53 17.22 18.74
C GLU A 76 -19.93 16.64 17.36
N PHE A 77 -19.42 17.24 16.28
CA PHE A 77 -19.64 16.65 14.96
C PHE A 77 -18.90 15.32 14.78
N ALA A 78 -17.68 15.17 15.33
CA ALA A 78 -16.97 13.90 15.33
C ALA A 78 -17.73 12.80 16.11
N LYS A 79 -18.36 13.14 17.23
CA LYS A 79 -19.27 12.24 17.97
C LYS A 79 -20.49 11.85 17.13
N HIS A 80 -21.10 12.83 16.46
CA HIS A 80 -22.23 12.57 15.55
C HIS A 80 -21.83 11.61 14.43
N VAL A 81 -20.69 11.85 13.77
CA VAL A 81 -20.14 10.95 12.74
C VAL A 81 -19.92 9.55 13.28
N PHE A 82 -19.36 9.40 14.48
CA PHE A 82 -19.15 8.10 15.12
C PHE A 82 -20.48 7.36 15.34
N LYS A 83 -21.49 8.01 15.91
CA LYS A 83 -22.82 7.43 16.14
C LYS A 83 -23.48 6.97 14.83
N LYS A 84 -23.35 7.75 13.75
CA LYS A 84 -23.87 7.38 12.42
C LYS A 84 -23.18 6.14 11.82
N GLN A 85 -21.99 5.75 12.31
CA GLN A 85 -21.36 4.51 11.85
C GLN A 85 -22.13 3.24 12.28
N ASN A 86 -22.97 3.33 13.29
CA ASN A 86 -23.82 2.25 13.77
C ASN A 86 -23.04 0.91 13.89
N PHE A 87 -22.04 0.90 14.77
CA PHE A 87 -21.23 -0.30 15.01
C PHE A 87 -22.00 -1.27 15.91
N ASP A 88 -21.94 -2.57 15.62
CA ASP A 88 -22.57 -3.62 16.44
C ASP A 88 -22.04 -3.61 17.88
N ASP A 89 -20.76 -3.30 18.07
CA ASP A 89 -20.10 -3.13 19.38
C ASP A 89 -19.14 -1.92 19.28
N GLU A 90 -19.64 -0.75 19.66
CA GLU A 90 -18.90 0.51 19.67
C GLU A 90 -17.67 0.44 20.59
N PHE A 91 -17.82 -0.21 21.72
CA PHE A 91 -16.78 -0.29 22.73
C PHE A 91 -15.63 -1.19 22.27
N ARG A 92 -15.95 -2.35 21.71
CA ARG A 92 -14.97 -3.26 21.12
C ARG A 92 -14.25 -2.59 19.94
N ARG A 93 -15.00 -1.87 19.10
CA ARG A 93 -14.44 -1.12 17.97
C ARG A 93 -13.43 -0.07 18.43
N SER A 94 -13.77 0.66 19.47
CA SER A 94 -12.93 1.71 20.05
C SER A 94 -11.63 1.14 20.64
N ARG A 95 -11.71 0.10 21.46
CA ARG A 95 -10.54 -0.59 22.02
C ARG A 95 -9.62 -1.15 20.94
N SER A 96 -10.20 -1.77 19.91
CA SER A 96 -9.42 -2.37 18.82
C SER A 96 -8.64 -1.35 17.99
N ASN A 97 -9.04 -0.08 17.97
CA ASN A 97 -8.26 0.99 17.33
C ASN A 97 -7.06 1.42 18.17
N PHE A 98 -7.14 1.31 19.50
CA PHE A 98 -6.04 1.64 20.41
C PHE A 98 -5.00 0.51 20.52
N ASP A 99 -5.38 -0.73 20.25
CA ASP A 99 -4.52 -1.90 20.45
C ASP A 99 -3.20 -1.90 19.65
N PRO A 100 -3.13 -1.54 18.35
CA PRO A 100 -1.90 -1.64 17.59
C PRO A 100 -0.75 -0.76 18.13
N PRO A 101 -0.94 0.53 18.45
CA PRO A 101 0.10 1.33 19.08
C PRO A 101 0.67 0.70 20.35
N ARG A 102 -0.20 0.10 21.18
CA ARG A 102 0.21 -0.56 22.42
C ARG A 102 0.95 -1.88 22.19
N LYS A 103 0.42 -2.74 21.30
CA LYS A 103 1.03 -4.05 20.98
C LYS A 103 2.41 -3.92 20.36
N LEU A 104 2.62 -2.87 19.57
CA LEU A 104 3.88 -2.61 18.89
C LEU A 104 4.85 -1.76 19.73
N GLY A 105 4.49 -1.42 20.97
CA GLY A 105 5.36 -0.71 21.88
C GLY A 105 5.48 0.79 21.63
N PHE A 106 4.60 1.40 20.83
CA PHE A 106 4.59 2.85 20.59
C PHE A 106 3.91 3.64 21.70
N VAL A 107 3.07 2.96 22.49
CA VAL A 107 2.38 3.51 23.67
C VAL A 107 2.47 2.52 24.82
N ASN A 108 2.77 3.03 26.00
CA ASN A 108 2.82 2.29 27.24
C ASN A 108 1.80 2.80 28.23
N THR A 109 1.38 1.93 29.14
CA THR A 109 0.64 2.29 30.35
C THR A 109 1.57 2.11 31.55
N TYR A 110 2.35 3.13 31.87
CA TYR A 110 3.25 3.10 33.03
C TYR A 110 2.46 3.45 34.30
N ASN A 111 2.42 2.57 35.29
CA ASN A 111 1.60 2.72 36.51
C ASN A 111 0.12 3.07 36.20
N GLY A 112 -0.40 2.58 35.07
CA GLY A 112 -1.75 2.89 34.61
C GLY A 112 -1.89 4.21 33.84
N PHE A 113 -0.83 5.01 33.72
CA PHE A 113 -0.82 6.25 32.96
C PHE A 113 -0.31 6.02 31.53
N LEU A 114 -0.98 6.63 30.57
CA LEU A 114 -0.56 6.55 29.16
C LEU A 114 0.69 7.39 28.92
N LYS A 115 1.64 6.79 28.20
CA LYS A 115 2.84 7.48 27.73
C LYS A 115 3.18 7.04 26.32
N VAL A 116 3.41 8.00 25.42
CA VAL A 116 4.02 7.73 24.12
C VAL A 116 5.48 7.38 24.35
N THR A 117 5.94 6.28 23.78
CA THR A 117 7.30 5.79 23.98
C THR A 117 8.30 6.53 23.10
N SER A 118 9.59 6.33 23.31
CA SER A 118 10.62 6.92 22.44
C SER A 118 10.48 6.50 20.99
N SER A 119 10.11 5.24 20.73
CA SER A 119 9.81 4.76 19.35
C SER A 119 8.54 5.39 18.79
N GLY A 120 7.52 5.61 19.65
CA GLY A 120 6.32 6.34 19.27
C GLY A 120 6.59 7.81 18.93
N GLU A 121 7.47 8.47 19.71
CA GLU A 121 7.92 9.84 19.44
C GLU A 121 8.70 9.95 18.12
N GLU A 122 9.59 8.99 17.86
CA GLU A 122 10.28 8.93 16.57
C GLU A 122 9.32 8.77 15.42
N LEU A 123 8.31 7.90 15.56
CA LEU A 123 7.30 7.66 14.53
C LEU A 123 6.43 8.90 14.24
N ILE A 124 6.20 9.76 15.25
CA ILE A 124 5.51 11.03 15.06
C ILE A 124 6.36 12.05 14.31
N LYS A 125 7.69 12.07 14.56
CA LYS A 125 8.60 13.13 14.12
C LYS A 125 9.34 12.83 12.81
N LYS A 126 9.55 11.56 12.49
CA LYS A 126 10.43 11.10 11.40
C LYS A 126 9.64 10.24 10.43
N GLU A 127 8.85 10.89 9.57
CA GLU A 127 8.04 10.20 8.56
C GLU A 127 8.91 9.37 7.60
N GLU A 128 10.14 9.80 7.34
CA GLU A 128 11.12 9.11 6.48
C GLU A 128 11.63 7.78 7.05
N LYS A 129 11.57 7.59 8.39
CA LYS A 129 12.06 6.38 9.08
C LYS A 129 10.97 5.39 9.47
N VAL A 130 9.77 5.60 9.00
CA VAL A 130 8.60 4.81 9.42
C VAL A 130 8.82 3.31 9.24
N SER A 131 9.39 2.86 8.13
CA SER A 131 9.64 1.44 7.87
C SER A 131 10.65 0.83 8.82
N GLU A 132 11.72 1.55 9.11
CA GLU A 132 12.74 1.12 10.06
C GLU A 132 12.17 0.99 11.46
N ILE A 133 11.38 1.97 11.90
CA ILE A 133 10.75 1.98 13.22
C ILE A 133 9.76 0.82 13.34
N PHE A 134 8.93 0.59 12.30
CA PHE A 134 8.01 -0.56 12.27
C PHE A 134 8.75 -1.89 12.26
N LEU A 135 9.83 -2.00 11.49
CA LEU A 135 10.64 -3.21 11.46
C LEU A 135 11.21 -3.53 12.85
N LYS A 136 11.82 -2.55 13.53
CA LYS A 136 12.34 -2.71 14.90
C LYS A 136 11.24 -3.14 15.87
N SER A 137 10.06 -2.56 15.76
CA SER A 137 8.92 -2.93 16.61
C SER A 137 8.40 -4.33 16.32
N LEU A 138 8.31 -4.73 15.05
CA LEU A 138 7.85 -6.06 14.65
C LEU A 138 8.86 -7.17 14.94
N LEU A 139 10.15 -6.88 14.96
CA LEU A 139 11.19 -7.81 15.42
C LEU A 139 11.13 -8.06 16.94
N LYS A 140 10.54 -7.12 17.70
CA LYS A 140 10.33 -7.26 19.14
C LYS A 140 8.94 -7.82 19.48
N TRP A 141 7.99 -7.71 18.57
CA TRP A 141 6.66 -8.25 18.77
C TRP A 141 6.67 -9.76 18.63
N GLN A 142 6.43 -10.42 19.75
CA GLN A 142 6.50 -11.87 19.89
C GLN A 142 5.25 -12.45 20.55
N LEU A 143 5.07 -13.74 20.45
CA LEU A 143 4.04 -14.51 21.15
C LEU A 143 4.67 -15.74 21.80
N PRO A 144 4.47 -15.96 23.11
CA PRO A 144 3.64 -15.16 24.01
C PRO A 144 4.28 -13.80 24.36
N ASN A 145 3.42 -12.85 24.79
CA ASN A 145 3.88 -11.60 25.38
C ASN A 145 2.92 -11.10 26.48
N PHE A 146 3.40 -10.21 27.35
CA PHE A 146 2.63 -9.74 28.50
C PHE A 146 1.46 -8.83 28.13
N THR A 147 1.48 -8.14 26.99
CA THR A 147 0.38 -7.25 26.57
C THR A 147 -0.82 -8.05 26.04
N GLN A 148 -0.61 -9.33 25.69
CA GLN A 148 -1.60 -10.24 25.13
C GLN A 148 -1.66 -11.57 25.91
N PHE A 149 -1.22 -11.57 27.16
CA PHE A 149 -1.04 -12.76 27.99
C PHE A 149 -2.29 -13.63 28.15
N LYS A 150 -3.48 -13.01 28.17
CA LYS A 150 -4.73 -13.77 28.27
C LYS A 150 -5.03 -14.59 27.01
N ASP A 151 -4.50 -14.18 25.88
CA ASP A 151 -4.84 -14.71 24.57
C ASP A 151 -3.81 -15.71 24.02
N TYR A 152 -2.53 -15.49 24.33
CA TYR A 152 -1.41 -16.25 23.78
C TYR A 152 -0.48 -16.73 24.90
N LYS A 153 -0.55 -18.02 25.23
CA LYS A 153 0.20 -18.61 26.33
C LYS A 153 1.21 -19.63 25.81
N ALA A 154 2.40 -19.68 26.40
CA ALA A 154 3.42 -20.67 26.05
C ALA A 154 2.89 -22.11 26.18
N LYS A 155 2.11 -22.42 27.22
CA LYS A 155 1.48 -23.73 27.41
C LYS A 155 0.49 -24.15 26.29
N ASP A 156 0.02 -23.18 25.49
CA ASP A 156 -0.84 -23.43 24.34
C ASP A 156 -0.01 -23.60 23.04
N GLY A 157 1.35 -23.61 23.14
CA GLY A 157 2.28 -23.81 22.02
C GLY A 157 2.62 -22.54 21.24
N TYR A 158 2.47 -21.34 21.86
CA TYR A 158 2.96 -20.10 21.23
C TYR A 158 4.44 -19.91 21.55
N ASN A 159 5.26 -19.87 20.49
CA ASN A 159 6.71 -19.63 20.57
C ASN A 159 7.21 -19.04 19.26
N ILE A 160 6.94 -17.74 19.02
CA ILE A 160 7.26 -17.13 17.73
C ILE A 160 7.44 -15.62 17.80
N ILE A 161 8.37 -15.10 16.99
CA ILE A 161 8.38 -13.74 16.47
C ILE A 161 7.73 -13.78 15.09
N PRO A 162 6.46 -13.31 14.93
CA PRO A 162 5.68 -13.59 13.72
C PRO A 162 6.30 -13.05 12.43
N LEU A 163 7.03 -11.93 12.47
CA LEU A 163 7.76 -11.42 11.31
C LEU A 163 8.86 -12.38 10.86
N ILE A 164 9.62 -12.95 11.80
CA ILE A 164 10.68 -13.94 11.50
C ILE A 164 10.07 -15.22 10.95
N GLY A 165 8.97 -15.68 11.56
CA GLY A 165 8.21 -16.82 11.04
C GLY A 165 7.79 -16.63 9.60
N PHE A 166 7.30 -15.43 9.24
CA PHE A 166 6.90 -15.13 7.87
C PHE A 166 8.09 -15.11 6.89
N ILE A 167 9.22 -14.52 7.27
CA ILE A 167 10.45 -14.53 6.47
C ILE A 167 10.92 -15.97 6.22
N LYS A 168 11.01 -16.79 7.28
CA LYS A 168 11.42 -18.19 7.17
C LYS A 168 10.45 -19.00 6.31
N LEU A 169 9.14 -18.79 6.46
CA LEU A 169 8.11 -19.46 5.67
C LEU A 169 8.28 -19.18 4.17
N ILE A 170 8.47 -17.90 3.78
CA ILE A 170 8.72 -17.56 2.37
C ILE A 170 10.00 -18.23 1.86
N LYS A 171 11.08 -18.25 2.66
CA LYS A 171 12.33 -18.90 2.27
C LYS A 171 12.16 -20.42 2.11
N SER A 172 11.48 -21.08 3.04
CA SER A 172 11.20 -22.52 2.97
C SER A 172 10.38 -22.87 1.72
N ILE A 173 9.35 -22.06 1.39
CA ILE A 173 8.59 -22.24 0.15
C ILE A 173 9.48 -22.04 -1.08
N ASN A 174 10.30 -20.98 -1.12
CA ASN A 174 11.13 -20.64 -2.28
C ASN A 174 12.20 -21.70 -2.56
N GLN A 175 12.73 -22.36 -1.55
CA GLN A 175 13.71 -23.45 -1.70
C GLN A 175 13.18 -24.66 -2.48
N LYS A 176 11.86 -24.82 -2.59
CA LYS A 176 11.21 -25.91 -3.35
C LYS A 176 10.99 -25.58 -4.83
N TYR A 177 11.46 -24.42 -5.30
CA TYR A 177 11.31 -23.97 -6.68
C TYR A 177 12.65 -23.46 -7.23
N GLU A 178 12.88 -23.66 -8.52
CA GLU A 178 14.07 -23.14 -9.22
C GLU A 178 14.14 -21.60 -9.16
N ARG A 179 12.99 -20.93 -9.08
CA ARG A 179 12.89 -19.47 -8.96
C ARG A 179 12.01 -19.09 -7.78
N PRO A 180 12.34 -18.01 -7.05
CA PRO A 180 11.53 -17.55 -5.94
C PRO A 180 10.10 -17.23 -6.36
N VAL A 181 9.11 -17.93 -5.78
CA VAL A 181 7.69 -17.77 -6.09
C VAL A 181 6.97 -16.93 -5.04
N GLY A 182 7.42 -16.97 -3.79
CA GLY A 182 6.75 -16.31 -2.67
C GLY A 182 5.45 -17.00 -2.21
N ILE A 183 4.63 -16.28 -1.49
CA ILE A 183 3.35 -16.74 -0.89
C ILE A 183 2.17 -15.91 -1.38
N SER A 184 1.08 -16.55 -1.79
CA SER A 184 -0.13 -15.84 -2.27
C SER A 184 -0.96 -15.27 -1.12
N ARG A 185 -1.76 -14.24 -1.40
CA ARG A 185 -2.70 -13.67 -0.41
C ARG A 185 -3.68 -14.71 0.14
N THR A 186 -4.11 -15.66 -0.68
CA THR A 186 -4.99 -16.75 -0.25
C THR A 186 -4.29 -17.67 0.75
N GLU A 187 -3.05 -18.03 0.49
CA GLU A 187 -2.24 -18.87 1.37
C GLU A 187 -1.92 -18.15 2.69
N ILE A 188 -1.59 -16.86 2.63
CA ILE A 188 -1.44 -16.02 3.82
C ILE A 188 -2.71 -16.07 4.67
N ASN A 189 -3.88 -15.90 4.05
CA ASN A 189 -5.15 -15.88 4.77
C ASN A 189 -5.53 -17.23 5.40
N ILE A 190 -5.06 -18.34 4.84
CA ILE A 190 -5.33 -19.69 5.37
C ILE A 190 -4.33 -20.05 6.47
N PHE A 191 -3.02 -19.83 6.23
CA PHE A 191 -1.96 -20.47 6.99
C PHE A 191 -1.20 -19.54 7.93
N LEU A 192 -0.94 -18.27 7.54
CA LEU A 192 -0.07 -17.39 8.32
C LEU A 192 -0.60 -17.07 9.73
N PRO A 193 -1.90 -16.78 9.95
CA PRO A 193 -2.40 -16.48 11.29
C PRO A 193 -2.32 -17.66 12.27
N SER A 194 -2.12 -18.87 11.77
CA SER A 194 -2.00 -20.09 12.56
C SER A 194 -0.55 -20.57 12.76
N LEU A 195 0.44 -19.90 12.17
CA LEU A 195 1.85 -20.15 12.42
C LEU A 195 2.23 -19.56 13.79
N ILE A 196 2.04 -20.33 14.85
CA ILE A 196 2.19 -19.90 16.25
C ILE A 196 3.50 -20.35 16.90
N ASP A 197 4.18 -21.31 16.29
CA ASP A 197 5.49 -21.80 16.70
C ASP A 197 6.48 -21.70 15.52
N ILE A 198 7.68 -21.22 15.79
CA ILE A 198 8.71 -21.08 14.77
C ILE A 198 9.16 -22.42 14.19
N ASN A 199 9.05 -23.49 14.98
CA ASN A 199 9.41 -24.85 14.58
C ASN A 199 8.42 -25.46 13.57
N ASP A 200 7.21 -24.89 13.46
CA ASP A 200 6.18 -25.37 12.53
C ASP A 200 6.34 -24.80 11.10
N VAL A 201 7.33 -23.96 10.85
CA VAL A 201 7.51 -23.25 9.56
C VAL A 201 7.55 -24.21 8.38
N ASP A 202 8.34 -25.28 8.46
CA ASP A 202 8.50 -26.23 7.35
C ASP A 202 7.24 -27.05 7.12
N GLY A 203 6.55 -27.47 8.20
CA GLY A 203 5.26 -28.16 8.10
C GLY A 203 4.18 -27.28 7.45
N VAL A 204 4.12 -25.99 7.81
CA VAL A 204 3.20 -25.04 7.18
C VAL A 204 3.57 -24.79 5.72
N ALA A 205 4.87 -24.75 5.37
CA ALA A 205 5.30 -24.64 3.99
C ALA A 205 4.84 -25.85 3.14
N GLU A 206 4.92 -27.07 3.67
CA GLU A 206 4.42 -28.28 3.01
C GLU A 206 2.91 -28.27 2.83
N ASP A 207 2.15 -27.82 3.83
CA ASP A 207 0.70 -27.64 3.73
C ASP A 207 0.34 -26.63 2.61
N ILE A 208 1.10 -25.53 2.47
CA ILE A 208 0.94 -24.56 1.39
C ILE A 208 1.23 -25.19 0.02
N LEU A 209 2.30 -25.94 -0.11
CA LEU A 209 2.65 -26.61 -1.37
C LEU A 209 1.60 -27.64 -1.78
N SER A 210 1.10 -28.42 -0.82
CA SER A 210 -0.02 -29.35 -1.02
C SER A 210 -1.30 -28.61 -1.47
N PHE A 211 -1.63 -27.51 -0.83
CA PHE A 211 -2.75 -26.64 -1.23
C PHE A 211 -2.58 -26.15 -2.67
N ARG A 212 -1.41 -25.61 -3.06
CA ARG A 212 -1.12 -25.13 -4.42
C ARG A 212 -1.35 -26.20 -5.48
N LYS A 213 -0.82 -27.41 -5.24
CA LYS A 213 -0.95 -28.56 -6.17
C LYS A 213 -2.41 -28.89 -6.46
N LYS A 214 -3.28 -28.83 -5.45
CA LYS A 214 -4.72 -29.10 -5.58
C LYS A 214 -5.46 -27.89 -6.16
N PHE A 215 -5.19 -26.69 -5.67
CA PHE A 215 -5.86 -25.45 -6.06
C PHE A 215 -5.65 -25.12 -7.55
N LYS A 216 -4.44 -25.37 -8.09
CA LYS A 216 -4.11 -25.17 -9.51
C LYS A 216 -5.03 -25.96 -10.47
N LYS A 217 -5.54 -27.13 -10.03
CA LYS A 217 -6.43 -27.98 -10.82
C LYS A 217 -7.86 -27.46 -10.90
N ILE A 218 -8.26 -26.56 -10.01
CA ILE A 218 -9.64 -26.07 -9.93
C ILE A 218 -9.82 -24.88 -10.88
N LYS A 219 -10.68 -25.01 -11.87
CA LYS A 219 -10.91 -23.97 -12.89
C LYS A 219 -12.01 -22.98 -12.49
N LYS A 220 -13.13 -23.47 -11.94
CA LYS A 220 -14.31 -22.64 -11.62
C LYS A 220 -14.12 -21.82 -10.36
N LYS A 221 -14.47 -20.52 -10.41
CA LYS A 221 -14.34 -19.58 -9.27
C LYS A 221 -15.13 -20.02 -8.03
N LYS A 222 -16.34 -20.57 -8.22
CA LYS A 222 -17.18 -21.07 -7.12
C LYS A 222 -16.50 -22.24 -6.39
N ASP A 223 -15.95 -23.19 -7.15
CA ASP A 223 -15.28 -24.37 -6.60
C ASP A 223 -13.97 -23.98 -5.88
N ARG A 224 -13.24 -22.98 -6.40
CA ARG A 224 -12.08 -22.39 -5.71
C ARG A 224 -12.45 -21.81 -4.35
N SER A 225 -13.55 -21.04 -4.28
CA SER A 225 -14.02 -20.45 -3.02
C SER A 225 -14.43 -21.53 -2.01
N HIS A 226 -15.09 -22.60 -2.47
CA HIS A 226 -15.46 -23.73 -1.64
C HIS A 226 -14.22 -24.46 -1.12
N PHE A 227 -13.28 -24.80 -1.99
CA PHE A 227 -12.03 -25.48 -1.66
C PHE A 227 -11.19 -24.71 -0.63
N ILE A 228 -11.10 -23.38 -0.74
CA ILE A 228 -10.41 -22.53 0.23
C ILE A 228 -11.03 -22.70 1.63
N LYS A 229 -12.36 -22.59 1.74
CA LYS A 229 -13.05 -22.71 3.03
C LYS A 229 -12.92 -24.12 3.61
N GLU A 230 -13.03 -25.14 2.78
CA GLU A 230 -12.86 -26.53 3.18
C GLU A 230 -11.43 -26.82 3.67
N THR A 231 -10.43 -26.35 2.92
CA THR A 231 -9.02 -26.48 3.32
C THR A 231 -8.78 -25.83 4.68
N TYR A 232 -9.24 -24.59 4.86
CA TYR A 232 -9.12 -23.92 6.15
C TYR A 232 -9.83 -24.68 7.28
N SER A 233 -11.04 -25.17 7.04
CA SER A 233 -11.81 -25.91 8.04
C SER A 233 -11.07 -27.18 8.49
N LYS A 234 -10.51 -27.96 7.55
CA LYS A 234 -9.70 -29.15 7.85
C LYS A 234 -8.43 -28.78 8.62
N PHE A 235 -7.73 -27.75 8.16
CA PHE A 235 -6.50 -27.27 8.76
C PHE A 235 -6.72 -26.75 10.19
N SER A 236 -7.75 -25.92 10.39
CA SER A 236 -8.05 -25.33 11.70
C SER A 236 -8.48 -26.39 12.73
N LYS A 237 -9.26 -27.40 12.32
CA LYS A 237 -9.64 -28.53 13.17
C LYS A 237 -8.42 -29.37 13.58
N LYS A 238 -7.56 -29.73 12.62
CA LYS A 238 -6.31 -30.49 12.87
C LYS A 238 -5.44 -29.78 13.92
N ASN A 239 -5.34 -28.45 13.84
CA ASN A 239 -4.46 -27.65 14.69
C ASN A 239 -5.17 -27.01 15.90
N ASN A 240 -6.43 -27.35 16.14
CA ASN A 240 -7.25 -26.90 17.29
C ASN A 240 -7.47 -25.38 17.38
N PHE A 241 -7.67 -24.69 16.22
CA PHE A 241 -8.07 -23.29 16.15
C PHE A 241 -9.58 -23.15 16.13
N LYS A 242 -10.10 -22.16 16.87
CA LYS A 242 -11.55 -21.93 17.00
C LYS A 242 -12.14 -20.92 16.02
N ASN A 243 -11.28 -20.13 15.37
CA ASN A 243 -11.74 -19.01 14.56
C ASN A 243 -12.25 -19.49 13.18
N PRO A 244 -13.35 -18.89 12.63
CA PRO A 244 -13.80 -19.19 11.29
C PRO A 244 -12.85 -18.60 10.22
N TYR A 245 -12.97 -19.08 8.97
CA TYR A 245 -12.14 -18.60 7.85
C TYR A 245 -12.22 -17.09 7.64
N SER A 246 -13.39 -16.47 7.82
CA SER A 246 -13.55 -15.01 7.72
C SER A 246 -12.60 -14.27 8.65
N THR A 247 -12.47 -14.75 9.90
CA THR A 247 -11.53 -14.17 10.87
C THR A 247 -10.07 -14.41 10.46
N SER A 248 -9.74 -15.62 10.01
CA SER A 248 -8.38 -15.93 9.52
C SER A 248 -8.00 -15.04 8.34
N LYS A 249 -8.92 -14.83 7.40
CA LYS A 249 -8.74 -13.92 6.26
C LYS A 249 -8.45 -12.49 6.71
N ASP A 250 -9.20 -11.96 7.66
CA ASP A 250 -9.00 -10.60 8.17
C ASP A 250 -7.66 -10.47 8.91
N TYR A 251 -7.26 -11.50 9.66
CA TYR A 251 -5.98 -11.51 10.38
C TYR A 251 -4.80 -11.68 9.43
N GLY A 252 -4.91 -12.52 8.42
CA GLY A 252 -3.89 -12.70 7.39
C GLY A 252 -3.65 -11.42 6.60
N ASP A 253 -4.72 -10.73 6.16
CA ASP A 253 -4.60 -9.43 5.47
C ASP A 253 -3.97 -8.36 6.38
N ASN A 254 -4.32 -8.37 7.67
CA ASN A 254 -3.73 -7.45 8.64
C ASN A 254 -2.22 -7.69 8.81
N LEU A 255 -1.80 -8.94 9.11
CA LEU A 255 -0.38 -9.29 9.26
C LEU A 255 0.41 -8.94 8.00
N ARG A 256 -0.13 -9.30 6.83
CA ARG A 256 0.47 -8.97 5.53
C ARG A 256 0.78 -7.48 5.41
N ARG A 257 -0.19 -6.62 5.71
CA ARG A 257 -0.04 -5.15 5.59
C ARG A 257 1.01 -4.61 6.55
N TYR A 258 1.06 -5.10 7.78
CA TYR A 258 2.07 -4.70 8.75
C TYR A 258 3.47 -5.17 8.35
N PHE A 259 3.61 -6.41 7.88
CA PHE A 259 4.91 -6.93 7.42
C PHE A 259 5.39 -6.25 6.14
N TYR A 260 4.50 -6.03 5.20
CA TYR A 260 4.81 -5.28 3.99
C TYR A 260 5.32 -3.86 4.28
N TYR A 261 4.88 -3.26 5.38
CA TYR A 261 5.27 -1.91 5.77
C TYR A 261 6.75 -1.80 6.24
N THR A 262 7.44 -2.91 6.42
CA THR A 262 8.87 -2.99 6.78
C THR A 262 9.83 -2.85 5.59
N ASP A 263 9.34 -2.80 4.35
CA ASP A 263 10.11 -2.85 3.11
C ASP A 263 10.90 -4.13 2.83
N LEU A 264 10.83 -5.11 3.73
CA LEU A 264 11.49 -6.41 3.52
C LEU A 264 10.82 -7.26 2.45
N PHE A 265 9.61 -6.90 2.03
CA PHE A 265 8.79 -7.70 1.13
C PHE A 265 8.33 -6.90 -0.08
N LYS A 266 8.20 -7.60 -1.21
CA LYS A 266 7.67 -7.12 -2.47
C LYS A 266 6.37 -7.86 -2.80
N ASP A 267 5.30 -7.13 -3.11
CA ASP A 267 4.00 -7.69 -3.51
C ASP A 267 3.81 -7.46 -5.02
N ASN A 268 3.74 -8.53 -5.80
CA ASN A 268 3.47 -8.46 -7.24
C ASN A 268 1.97 -8.60 -7.58
N GLY A 269 1.10 -8.29 -6.63
CA GLY A 269 -0.36 -8.37 -6.80
C GLY A 269 -0.94 -9.76 -6.50
N PHE A 270 -0.20 -10.84 -6.75
CA PHE A 270 -0.62 -12.22 -6.48
C PHE A 270 0.18 -12.87 -5.37
N TYR A 271 1.48 -12.65 -5.35
CA TYR A 271 2.42 -13.26 -4.42
C TYR A 271 3.24 -12.19 -3.71
N ILE A 272 3.48 -12.42 -2.45
CA ILE A 272 4.42 -11.65 -1.64
C ILE A 272 5.71 -12.46 -1.55
N ASN A 273 6.82 -11.80 -1.82
CA ASN A 273 8.15 -12.38 -1.72
C ASN A 273 9.08 -11.47 -0.94
N ILE A 274 10.23 -11.98 -0.56
CA ILE A 274 11.31 -11.15 -0.02
C ILE A 274 11.75 -10.17 -1.12
N ASN A 275 11.92 -8.90 -0.74
CA ASN A 275 12.47 -7.90 -1.63
C ASN A 275 13.95 -8.22 -1.88
N GLU A 276 14.31 -8.46 -3.13
CA GLU A 276 15.67 -8.83 -3.55
C GLU A 276 16.73 -7.80 -3.15
N TYR A 277 16.37 -6.51 -3.16
CA TYR A 277 17.26 -5.42 -2.74
C TYR A 277 17.51 -5.41 -1.22
N ARG A 278 16.69 -6.13 -0.44
CA ARG A 278 16.80 -6.26 1.02
C ARG A 278 17.35 -7.60 1.48
N ASN A 279 17.86 -8.41 0.56
CA ASN A 279 18.37 -9.76 0.89
C ASN A 279 19.49 -9.74 1.95
N ASN A 280 20.36 -8.74 1.94
CA ASN A 280 21.43 -8.63 2.93
C ASN A 280 20.88 -8.32 4.32
N GLU A 281 19.89 -7.45 4.43
CA GLU A 281 19.19 -7.16 5.69
C GLU A 281 18.46 -8.40 6.21
N VAL A 282 17.76 -9.11 5.32
CA VAL A 282 17.08 -10.37 5.68
C VAL A 282 18.08 -11.41 6.18
N LYS A 283 19.25 -11.55 5.56
CA LYS A 283 20.31 -12.44 6.04
C LYS A 283 20.80 -12.02 7.42
N GLU A 284 21.05 -10.74 7.63
CA GLU A 284 21.48 -10.18 8.91
C GLU A 284 20.42 -10.39 9.99
N ILE A 285 19.14 -10.15 9.70
CA ILE A 285 18.03 -10.40 10.63
C ILE A 285 18.01 -11.88 11.04
N LEU A 286 18.05 -12.78 10.08
CA LEU A 286 18.00 -14.22 10.36
C LEU A 286 19.24 -14.76 11.09
N SER A 287 20.39 -14.09 11.00
CA SER A 287 21.59 -14.44 11.79
C SER A 287 21.50 -14.00 13.24
N LYS A 288 20.71 -12.94 13.54
CA LYS A 288 20.60 -12.35 14.88
C LYS A 288 19.34 -12.76 15.64
N PHE A 289 18.31 -13.21 14.93
CA PHE A 289 17.02 -13.58 15.51
C PHE A 289 16.65 -15.03 15.13
N SER A 290 16.57 -15.91 16.13
CA SER A 290 16.13 -17.31 15.93
C SER A 290 14.66 -17.38 15.45
N GLY A 291 13.86 -16.44 15.87
CA GLY A 291 12.41 -16.40 15.67
C GLY A 291 11.62 -16.98 16.84
N GLU A 292 12.29 -17.50 17.85
CA GLU A 292 11.68 -17.92 19.10
C GLU A 292 11.33 -16.72 19.98
N ALA A 293 10.30 -16.88 20.80
CA ALA A 293 9.92 -15.87 21.76
C ALA A 293 10.88 -15.84 22.93
N LEU A 294 11.30 -14.63 23.32
CA LEU A 294 12.11 -14.43 24.53
C LEU A 294 11.24 -14.54 25.79
N ASN A 295 11.82 -15.05 26.86
CA ASN A 295 11.18 -15.13 28.16
C ASN A 295 11.46 -13.85 28.97
N PHE A 296 10.41 -13.25 29.52
CA PHE A 296 10.50 -12.08 30.38
C PHE A 296 9.96 -12.43 31.78
N LYS A 297 10.57 -11.87 32.82
CA LYS A 297 10.16 -12.11 34.22
C LYS A 297 8.93 -11.30 34.60
N SER A 298 8.73 -10.14 33.98
CA SER A 298 7.64 -9.23 34.28
C SER A 298 7.13 -8.49 33.04
N ILE A 299 5.96 -7.85 33.18
CA ILE A 299 5.43 -6.95 32.16
C ILE A 299 6.37 -5.76 31.94
N ASP A 300 7.00 -5.26 33.01
CA ASP A 300 7.92 -4.11 32.93
C ASP A 300 9.20 -4.46 32.17
N ASP A 301 9.71 -5.69 32.30
CA ASP A 301 10.85 -6.17 31.52
C ASP A 301 10.50 -6.23 30.04
N TYR A 302 9.33 -6.76 29.70
CA TYR A 302 8.86 -6.81 28.32
C TYR A 302 8.62 -5.41 27.74
N LEU A 303 8.04 -4.49 28.51
CA LEU A 303 7.83 -3.11 28.09
C LEU A 303 9.15 -2.35 27.92
N ARG A 304 10.15 -2.60 28.78
CA ARG A 304 11.52 -2.08 28.60
C ARG A 304 12.13 -2.61 27.30
N TYR A 305 12.03 -3.90 27.05
CA TYR A 305 12.50 -4.51 25.80
C TYR A 305 11.83 -3.91 24.56
N LEU A 306 10.52 -3.70 24.56
CA LEU A 306 9.81 -3.04 23.46
C LEU A 306 10.31 -1.61 23.21
N ASN A 307 10.72 -0.91 24.27
CA ASN A 307 11.20 0.48 24.22
C ASN A 307 12.70 0.61 24.05
N ASP A 308 13.45 -0.47 24.22
CA ASP A 308 14.89 -0.43 24.05
C ASP A 308 15.24 -0.09 22.60
N LYS A 309 16.03 0.97 22.44
CA LYS A 309 16.54 1.38 21.13
C LYS A 309 17.64 0.48 20.62
N ASN A 310 18.29 -0.26 21.52
CA ASN A 310 19.42 -1.14 21.24
C ASN A 310 18.93 -2.56 20.88
N LEU A 311 18.18 -2.67 19.79
CA LEU A 311 18.24 -3.93 19.03
C LEU A 311 19.70 -4.17 18.65
N PRO A 312 20.18 -5.44 18.55
CA PRO A 312 21.48 -5.72 17.96
C PRO A 312 21.58 -4.90 16.68
N GLU A 313 22.53 -3.94 16.65
CA GLU A 313 22.66 -3.00 15.54
C GLU A 313 22.62 -3.78 14.22
N LEU A 314 21.57 -3.59 13.48
CA LEU A 314 21.50 -4.08 12.12
C LEU A 314 22.38 -3.12 11.31
N LYS A 315 23.63 -3.52 11.02
CA LYS A 315 24.63 -2.67 10.36
C LYS A 315 24.16 -2.13 9.01
N THR A 316 23.29 -2.89 8.35
CA THR A 316 22.68 -2.54 7.07
C THR A 316 21.63 -1.43 7.15
N PHE A 317 21.12 -1.08 8.35
CA PHE A 317 20.20 0.05 8.55
C PHE A 317 20.87 1.42 8.63
N LYS A 318 22.19 1.52 8.49
CA LYS A 318 22.88 2.81 8.43
C LYS A 318 22.62 3.61 7.14
N THR A 319 21.81 3.08 6.25
CA THR A 319 21.53 3.78 5.00
C THR A 319 20.10 4.26 4.98
N THR A 320 20.06 5.54 4.84
CA THR A 320 19.04 6.44 4.37
C THR A 320 18.24 7.16 5.43
N THR A 321 18.91 8.01 6.19
CA THR A 321 18.40 9.38 6.38
C THR A 321 18.56 10.10 5.05
N SER A 322 17.92 9.66 4.01
CA SER A 322 17.89 10.43 2.80
C SER A 322 16.51 11.08 2.78
N ASP A 323 16.51 12.41 2.76
CA ASP A 323 15.37 13.18 2.33
C ASP A 323 14.72 12.50 1.12
N PHE A 324 13.40 12.62 0.99
CA PHE A 324 12.69 12.16 -0.20
C PHE A 324 13.47 12.43 -1.49
N THR A 325 14.08 13.62 -1.60
CA THR A 325 14.97 14.04 -2.68
C THR A 325 16.15 13.10 -2.92
N SER A 326 16.77 12.55 -1.88
CA SER A 326 17.94 11.68 -2.04
C SER A 326 17.56 10.22 -2.35
N ILE A 327 16.43 9.75 -1.83
CA ILE A 327 15.85 8.45 -2.24
C ILE A 327 15.57 8.50 -3.73
N VAL A 328 14.95 9.57 -4.13
CA VAL A 328 14.57 9.85 -5.49
C VAL A 328 15.78 9.99 -6.40
N SER A 329 16.78 10.78 -6.05
CA SER A 329 18.02 10.91 -6.83
C SER A 329 18.70 9.57 -7.08
N LYS A 330 18.73 8.71 -6.04
CA LYS A 330 19.25 7.35 -6.17
C LYS A 330 18.39 6.47 -7.07
N SER A 331 17.07 6.61 -6.99
CA SER A 331 16.14 5.87 -7.85
C SER A 331 16.22 6.31 -9.31
N VAL A 332 16.48 7.59 -9.56
CA VAL A 332 16.76 8.13 -10.91
C VAL A 332 18.04 7.55 -11.48
N GLU A 333 19.13 7.57 -10.70
CA GLU A 333 20.41 7.02 -11.14
C GLU A 333 20.28 5.54 -11.49
N LEU A 334 19.59 4.76 -10.68
CA LEU A 334 19.29 3.36 -10.96
C LEU A 334 18.33 3.19 -12.16
N SER A 335 17.39 4.11 -12.37
CA SER A 335 16.38 3.98 -13.43
C SER A 335 16.94 4.15 -14.83
N LYS A 336 18.06 4.87 -14.98
CA LYS A 336 18.74 5.06 -16.27
C LYS A 336 19.66 3.88 -16.65
N SER A 337 19.73 2.83 -15.85
CA SER A 337 20.52 1.64 -16.18
C SER A 337 19.78 0.74 -17.18
N GLU A 338 20.55 0.07 -18.06
CA GLU A 338 20.00 -0.90 -19.02
C GLU A 338 19.18 -2.01 -18.32
N GLU A 339 19.69 -2.53 -17.21
CA GLU A 339 19.01 -3.56 -16.41
C GLU A 339 17.64 -3.09 -15.93
N ASN A 340 17.53 -1.86 -15.44
CA ASN A 340 16.25 -1.32 -14.99
C ASN A 340 15.25 -1.11 -16.12
N LEU A 341 15.69 -0.63 -17.28
CA LEU A 341 14.82 -0.49 -18.44
C LEU A 341 14.33 -1.85 -18.97
N GLN A 342 15.19 -2.87 -18.95
CA GLN A 342 14.78 -4.24 -19.27
C GLN A 342 13.75 -4.77 -18.27
N ASN A 343 13.90 -4.46 -16.98
CA ASN A 343 12.92 -4.81 -15.95
C ASN A 343 11.59 -4.07 -16.17
N ILE A 344 11.61 -2.79 -16.50
CA ILE A 344 10.40 -2.01 -16.86
C ILE A 344 9.69 -2.66 -18.06
N LEU A 345 10.41 -3.02 -19.11
CA LEU A 345 9.85 -3.71 -20.29
C LEU A 345 9.18 -5.04 -19.95
N LYS A 346 9.78 -5.80 -19.03
CA LYS A 346 9.21 -7.05 -18.54
C LYS A 346 7.93 -6.80 -17.74
N GLU A 347 7.91 -5.78 -16.90
CA GLU A 347 6.70 -5.39 -16.14
C GLU A 347 5.58 -4.94 -17.08
N ILE A 348 5.85 -4.08 -18.06
CA ILE A 348 4.89 -3.67 -19.10
C ILE A 348 4.35 -4.90 -19.85
N SER A 349 5.24 -5.79 -20.29
CA SER A 349 4.85 -7.00 -21.02
C SER A 349 3.96 -7.92 -20.18
N ASN A 350 4.20 -7.99 -18.87
CA ASN A 350 3.37 -8.75 -17.95
C ASN A 350 1.99 -8.11 -17.77
N LEU A 351 1.90 -6.79 -17.68
CA LEU A 351 0.62 -6.07 -17.57
C LEU A 351 -0.22 -6.21 -18.85
N ILE A 352 0.41 -6.17 -20.03
CA ILE A 352 -0.28 -6.36 -21.32
C ILE A 352 -0.79 -7.80 -21.50
N LYS A 353 0.00 -8.81 -21.10
CA LYS A 353 -0.34 -10.24 -21.30
C LYS A 353 -1.45 -10.74 -20.39
N LYS A 354 -1.65 -10.13 -19.23
CA LYS A 354 -2.63 -10.60 -18.24
C LYS A 354 -4.02 -10.01 -18.53
N LYS A 355 -4.91 -10.81 -19.10
CA LYS A 355 -6.29 -10.43 -19.42
C LYS A 355 -7.21 -10.29 -18.20
N GLU A 356 -6.82 -10.73 -17.01
CA GLU A 356 -7.58 -10.61 -15.75
C GLU A 356 -6.63 -10.18 -14.64
N THR A 357 -6.75 -8.93 -14.20
CA THR A 357 -5.79 -8.27 -13.32
C THR A 357 -6.40 -7.83 -12.00
N TYR A 358 -7.06 -8.74 -11.28
CA TYR A 358 -7.51 -8.43 -9.93
C TYR A 358 -6.29 -8.30 -9.00
N GLY A 359 -6.02 -7.07 -8.53
CA GLY A 359 -4.96 -6.78 -7.56
C GLY A 359 -3.66 -6.19 -8.13
N MET A 360 -3.60 -5.86 -9.43
CA MET A 360 -2.39 -5.27 -10.05
C MET A 360 -2.43 -3.73 -10.16
N GLY A 361 -3.40 -3.05 -9.55
CA GLY A 361 -3.45 -1.59 -9.56
C GLY A 361 -2.15 -0.98 -9.04
N ILE A 362 -1.65 -1.47 -7.91
CA ILE A 362 -0.37 -1.01 -7.35
C ILE A 362 0.83 -1.24 -8.28
N ASP A 363 0.85 -2.34 -9.05
CA ASP A 363 1.96 -2.59 -10.00
C ASP A 363 1.93 -1.59 -11.15
N ALA A 364 0.75 -1.20 -11.62
CA ALA A 364 0.59 -0.17 -12.65
C ALA A 364 0.99 1.22 -12.09
N GLU A 365 0.57 1.57 -10.88
CA GLU A 365 1.00 2.80 -10.23
C GLU A 365 2.53 2.83 -10.01
N ARG A 366 3.12 1.73 -9.54
CA ARG A 366 4.60 1.62 -9.42
C ARG A 366 5.31 1.79 -10.75
N LEU A 367 4.72 1.28 -11.83
CA LEU A 367 5.27 1.42 -13.17
C LEU A 367 5.31 2.88 -13.62
N ILE A 368 4.26 3.67 -13.42
CA ILE A 368 4.27 5.08 -13.81
C ILE A 368 5.30 5.89 -13.01
N TYR A 369 5.51 5.57 -11.73
CA TYR A 369 6.60 6.17 -10.96
C TYR A 369 7.98 5.83 -11.55
N LYS A 370 8.23 4.56 -11.89
CA LYS A 370 9.50 4.15 -12.54
C LYS A 370 9.71 4.83 -13.89
N LEU A 371 8.64 4.98 -14.68
CA LEU A 371 8.69 5.70 -15.96
C LEU A 371 9.06 7.17 -15.76
N MET A 372 8.46 7.81 -14.76
CA MET A 372 8.79 9.20 -14.45
C MET A 372 10.21 9.35 -13.89
N PHE A 373 10.69 8.37 -13.12
CA PHE A 373 12.07 8.30 -12.68
C PHE A 373 13.05 8.22 -13.86
N PHE A 374 12.70 7.51 -14.88
CA PHE A 374 13.48 7.42 -16.09
C PHE A 374 13.50 8.75 -16.89
N ILE A 375 12.37 9.46 -16.94
CA ILE A 375 12.25 10.73 -17.69
C ILE A 375 12.95 11.91 -17.00
N ASP A 376 13.37 11.76 -15.73
CA ASP A 376 14.12 12.77 -14.96
C ASP A 376 13.37 14.08 -14.66
N SER A 377 12.18 13.94 -14.13
CA SER A 377 11.31 15.07 -13.79
C SER A 377 11.27 15.39 -12.30
N PHE A 378 12.29 15.03 -11.58
CA PHE A 378 12.29 14.72 -10.17
C PHE A 378 12.12 15.81 -9.15
N ASN A 379 12.71 16.98 -9.38
CA ASN A 379 12.58 18.09 -8.43
C ASN A 379 11.14 18.60 -8.29
N LYS A 380 10.20 17.97 -9.02
CA LYS A 380 8.84 18.42 -9.27
C LYS A 380 7.78 17.39 -8.88
N PHE A 381 8.22 16.30 -8.27
CA PHE A 381 7.32 15.20 -7.90
C PHE A 381 6.47 15.55 -6.69
N ASN A 382 5.17 15.52 -6.85
CA ASN A 382 4.21 15.58 -5.76
C ASN A 382 3.43 14.26 -5.73
N ALA A 383 3.90 13.31 -4.94
CA ALA A 383 3.24 12.04 -4.78
C ALA A 383 2.01 12.21 -3.88
N PRO A 384 0.79 11.95 -4.35
CA PRO A 384 -0.40 11.95 -3.51
C PRO A 384 -0.36 10.84 -2.46
N VAL A 385 0.41 9.79 -2.74
CA VAL A 385 0.62 8.67 -1.82
C VAL A 385 1.68 9.07 -0.81
N LYS A 386 1.26 9.25 0.44
CA LYS A 386 2.16 9.57 1.56
C LYS A 386 3.10 8.43 1.96
N ASN A 387 2.92 7.22 1.40
CA ASN A 387 3.65 6.01 1.76
C ASN A 387 4.45 5.50 0.57
N LEU A 388 5.66 5.99 0.43
CA LEU A 388 6.64 5.45 -0.50
C LEU A 388 7.54 4.44 0.20
N ASP A 389 8.08 3.49 -0.55
CA ASP A 389 9.12 2.57 -0.07
C ASP A 389 10.51 3.23 -0.19
N SER A 390 11.55 2.49 0.16
CA SER A 390 12.93 2.97 0.09
C SER A 390 13.43 3.22 -1.34
N GLU A 391 12.68 2.83 -2.34
CA GLU A 391 12.95 3.08 -3.76
C GLU A 391 12.15 4.28 -4.28
N GLY A 392 11.38 4.96 -3.41
CA GLY A 392 10.50 6.05 -3.80
C GLY A 392 9.22 5.59 -4.51
N LEU A 393 8.88 4.30 -4.46
CA LEU A 393 7.71 3.74 -5.14
C LEU A 393 6.52 3.59 -4.17
N PRO A 394 5.28 3.75 -4.65
CA PRO A 394 4.11 3.64 -3.80
C PRO A 394 3.95 2.24 -3.19
N ARG A 395 3.62 2.18 -1.89
CA ARG A 395 3.33 0.94 -1.15
C ARG A 395 1.89 0.51 -1.21
N SER A 396 1.01 1.41 -1.53
CA SER A 396 -0.42 1.19 -1.67
C SER A 396 -0.92 2.01 -2.86
N THR A 397 -2.07 1.61 -3.41
CA THR A 397 -2.76 2.42 -4.41
C THR A 397 -3.09 3.80 -3.86
N ALA A 398 -3.14 4.80 -4.74
CA ALA A 398 -3.53 6.16 -4.41
C ALA A 398 -4.88 6.20 -3.68
N PRO A 399 -5.11 7.20 -2.81
CA PRO A 399 -6.43 7.41 -2.23
C PRO A 399 -7.44 7.69 -3.33
N GLY A 400 -8.63 7.07 -3.28
CA GLY A 400 -9.65 7.18 -4.33
C GLY A 400 -10.21 8.59 -4.60
N ASN A 401 -9.69 9.61 -3.92
CA ASN A 401 -10.07 11.02 -4.09
C ASN A 401 -8.93 11.88 -4.66
N GLY A 402 -7.93 11.28 -5.26
CA GLY A 402 -6.82 12.01 -5.85
C GLY A 402 -6.11 11.19 -6.93
N PRO A 403 -5.32 11.84 -7.79
CA PRO A 403 -4.60 11.18 -8.87
C PRO A 403 -3.51 10.23 -8.36
N ASP A 404 -3.06 9.32 -9.23
CA ASP A 404 -2.01 8.36 -8.88
C ASP A 404 -0.64 9.03 -8.71
N LEU A 405 -0.34 10.03 -9.56
CA LEU A 405 0.89 10.80 -9.47
C LEU A 405 0.69 12.21 -10.06
N ILE A 406 1.32 13.22 -9.45
CA ILE A 406 1.41 14.58 -9.97
C ILE A 406 2.89 14.94 -10.17
N VAL A 407 3.22 15.48 -11.33
CA VAL A 407 4.54 16.05 -11.62
C VAL A 407 4.38 17.54 -11.87
N ASN A 408 4.97 18.38 -11.03
CA ASN A 408 4.86 19.81 -11.11
C ASN A 408 6.02 20.39 -11.94
N TYR A 409 5.78 20.68 -13.20
CA TYR A 409 6.73 21.39 -14.05
C TYR A 409 6.67 22.90 -13.82
N THR A 410 7.58 23.65 -14.42
CA THR A 410 7.64 25.11 -14.24
C THR A 410 6.36 25.79 -14.77
N ASN A 411 5.95 25.46 -15.98
CA ASN A 411 4.86 26.12 -16.69
C ASN A 411 3.53 25.33 -16.66
N PHE A 412 3.57 24.05 -16.31
CA PHE A 412 2.38 23.19 -16.31
C PHE A 412 2.51 22.10 -15.24
N ASP A 413 1.43 21.41 -14.96
CA ASP A 413 1.43 20.19 -14.15
C ASP A 413 0.99 19.01 -14.99
N LEU A 414 1.66 17.86 -14.81
CA LEU A 414 1.30 16.60 -15.42
C LEU A 414 0.72 15.67 -14.37
N ILE A 415 -0.54 15.30 -14.56
CA ILE A 415 -1.24 14.29 -13.76
C ILE A 415 -1.11 12.96 -14.48
N LEU A 416 -0.72 11.92 -13.75
CA LEU A 416 -0.68 10.56 -14.26
C LEU A 416 -1.74 9.74 -13.54
N GLU A 417 -2.52 9.03 -14.35
CA GLU A 417 -3.54 8.10 -13.92
C GLU A 417 -3.33 6.75 -14.60
N THR A 418 -3.53 5.68 -13.90
CA THR A 418 -3.35 4.35 -14.46
C THR A 418 -4.37 3.36 -13.93
N THR A 419 -4.77 2.43 -14.77
CA THR A 419 -5.65 1.34 -14.37
C THR A 419 -5.27 0.04 -15.05
N THR A 420 -5.57 -1.06 -14.41
CA THR A 420 -5.47 -2.40 -15.00
C THR A 420 -6.85 -2.99 -15.32
N LEU A 421 -7.90 -2.22 -15.11
CA LEU A 421 -9.26 -2.60 -15.50
C LEU A 421 -9.39 -2.63 -17.03
N LEU A 422 -10.29 -3.45 -17.53
CA LEU A 422 -10.53 -3.63 -18.96
C LEU A 422 -12.01 -3.46 -19.30
N GLY A 423 -12.30 -2.98 -20.53
CA GLY A 423 -13.64 -2.86 -21.10
C GLY A 423 -14.60 -2.08 -20.20
N LYS A 424 -15.85 -2.54 -20.08
CA LYS A 424 -16.90 -1.85 -19.29
C LYS A 424 -16.52 -1.55 -17.85
N SER A 425 -15.66 -2.37 -17.23
CA SER A 425 -15.19 -2.11 -15.85
C SER A 425 -14.24 -0.93 -15.79
N GLN A 426 -13.39 -0.75 -16.80
CA GLN A 426 -12.51 0.41 -16.93
C GLN A 426 -13.35 1.68 -17.09
N LYS A 427 -14.29 1.70 -18.05
CA LYS A 427 -15.18 2.85 -18.25
C LYS A 427 -15.91 3.21 -16.96
N LYS A 428 -16.57 2.24 -16.30
CA LYS A 428 -17.33 2.49 -15.07
C LYS A 428 -16.50 3.07 -13.92
N ALA A 429 -15.22 2.74 -13.85
CA ALA A 429 -14.34 3.22 -12.79
C ALA A 429 -13.74 4.59 -13.10
N GLU A 430 -13.43 4.86 -14.37
CA GLU A 430 -12.52 5.95 -14.76
C GLU A 430 -13.21 7.09 -15.53
N ASP A 431 -14.48 6.92 -15.96
CA ASP A 431 -15.19 7.95 -16.74
C ASP A 431 -15.53 9.22 -15.93
N GLU A 432 -15.61 9.12 -14.61
CA GLU A 432 -15.84 10.24 -13.69
C GLU A 432 -14.61 10.55 -12.84
N SER A 433 -13.87 9.53 -12.37
CA SER A 433 -12.76 9.70 -11.44
C SER A 433 -11.62 10.52 -12.03
N VAL A 434 -11.15 10.17 -13.23
CA VAL A 434 -10.02 10.84 -13.88
C VAL A 434 -10.34 12.32 -14.24
N PRO A 435 -11.48 12.64 -14.88
CA PRO A 435 -11.86 14.04 -15.11
C PRO A 435 -11.99 14.85 -13.83
N ARG A 436 -12.56 14.28 -12.78
CA ARG A 436 -12.70 14.93 -11.48
C ARG A 436 -11.33 15.25 -10.86
N HIS A 437 -10.39 14.30 -10.86
CA HIS A 437 -9.06 14.52 -10.30
C HIS A 437 -8.32 15.65 -11.02
N LEU A 438 -8.37 15.69 -12.36
CA LEU A 438 -7.76 16.76 -13.16
C LEU A 438 -8.44 18.11 -12.87
N ASN A 439 -9.77 18.17 -12.87
CA ASN A 439 -10.52 19.41 -12.61
C ASN A 439 -10.27 19.95 -11.20
N ASP A 440 -10.28 19.10 -10.18
CA ASP A 440 -10.01 19.48 -8.79
C ASP A 440 -8.57 20.01 -8.62
N HIS A 441 -7.61 19.40 -9.32
CA HIS A 441 -6.24 19.88 -9.35
C HIS A 441 -6.14 21.28 -10.00
N ILE A 442 -6.74 21.48 -11.18
CA ILE A 442 -6.77 22.77 -11.87
C ILE A 442 -7.43 23.85 -10.99
N LYS A 443 -8.56 23.53 -10.35
CA LYS A 443 -9.24 24.48 -9.43
C LYS A 443 -8.35 24.90 -8.27
N LYS A 444 -7.56 23.96 -7.74
CA LYS A 444 -6.67 24.19 -6.60
C LYS A 444 -5.42 24.98 -6.97
N THR A 445 -4.77 24.65 -8.08
CA THR A 445 -3.47 25.23 -8.48
C THR A 445 -3.59 26.42 -9.40
N LYS A 446 -4.71 26.53 -10.15
CA LYS A 446 -4.95 27.51 -11.22
C LYS A 446 -3.88 27.46 -12.33
N LYS A 447 -3.18 26.33 -12.44
CA LYS A 447 -2.09 26.11 -13.38
C LYS A 447 -2.56 25.28 -14.56
N ASN A 448 -1.96 25.50 -15.73
CA ASN A 448 -2.18 24.64 -16.90
C ASN A 448 -1.82 23.20 -16.53
N SER A 449 -2.72 22.26 -16.82
CA SER A 449 -2.54 20.88 -16.38
C SER A 449 -3.03 19.90 -17.44
N TYR A 450 -2.26 18.84 -17.62
CA TYR A 450 -2.56 17.73 -18.52
C TYR A 450 -2.69 16.46 -17.71
N CYS A 451 -3.59 15.55 -18.13
CA CYS A 451 -3.68 14.21 -17.58
C CYS A 451 -3.25 13.18 -18.62
N LEU A 452 -2.24 12.38 -18.29
CA LEU A 452 -1.84 11.22 -19.08
C LEU A 452 -2.46 9.97 -18.43
N PHE A 453 -3.44 9.38 -19.11
CA PHE A 453 -4.12 8.17 -18.67
C PHE A 453 -3.50 6.95 -19.34
N ILE A 454 -2.85 6.08 -18.56
CA ILE A 454 -2.08 4.94 -19.05
C ILE A 454 -2.76 3.63 -18.65
N ALA A 455 -3.05 2.75 -19.60
CA ALA A 455 -3.62 1.43 -19.34
C ALA A 455 -3.05 0.37 -20.27
N PRO A 456 -3.12 -0.94 -19.93
CA PRO A 456 -2.78 -2.02 -20.86
C PRO A 456 -3.53 -1.92 -22.18
N TYR A 457 -4.82 -1.60 -22.10
CA TYR A 457 -5.71 -1.33 -23.22
C TYR A 457 -6.71 -0.26 -22.83
N ILE A 458 -6.89 0.74 -23.67
CA ILE A 458 -7.88 1.79 -23.50
C ILE A 458 -9.23 1.32 -24.06
N ASP A 459 -10.27 1.39 -23.24
CA ASP A 459 -11.63 1.10 -23.67
C ASP A 459 -12.12 2.14 -24.67
N LYS A 460 -12.74 1.70 -25.79
CA LYS A 460 -13.19 2.61 -26.87
C LYS A 460 -14.25 3.61 -26.41
N ASP A 461 -15.16 3.19 -25.54
CA ASP A 461 -16.20 4.09 -25.06
C ASP A 461 -15.67 5.06 -24.01
N LEU A 462 -14.69 4.65 -23.21
CA LEU A 462 -13.96 5.56 -22.30
C LEU A 462 -13.16 6.60 -23.11
N SER A 463 -12.47 6.20 -24.18
CA SER A 463 -11.72 7.15 -25.01
C SER A 463 -12.63 8.22 -25.64
N LYS A 464 -13.88 7.87 -26.03
CA LYS A 464 -14.89 8.85 -26.50
C LYS A 464 -15.31 9.83 -25.41
N VAL A 465 -15.42 9.37 -24.15
CA VAL A 465 -15.72 10.24 -23.01
C VAL A 465 -14.60 11.25 -22.82
N TYR A 466 -13.35 10.83 -22.86
CA TYR A 466 -12.21 11.74 -22.74
C TYR A 466 -12.10 12.70 -23.94
N GLN A 467 -12.32 12.20 -25.15
CA GLN A 467 -12.42 13.06 -26.34
C GLN A 467 -13.48 14.15 -26.18
N PHE A 468 -14.63 13.82 -25.61
CA PHE A 468 -15.72 14.77 -25.35
C PHE A 468 -15.28 15.83 -24.33
N TYR A 469 -14.61 15.46 -23.25
CA TYR A 469 -14.11 16.42 -22.26
C TYR A 469 -12.97 17.29 -22.80
N SER A 470 -12.19 16.81 -23.74
CA SER A 470 -11.11 17.57 -24.39
C SER A 470 -11.60 18.54 -25.47
N ASN A 471 -12.89 18.50 -25.84
CA ASN A 471 -13.45 19.33 -26.90
C ASN A 471 -14.12 20.63 -26.36
N PRO A 472 -13.53 21.82 -26.59
CA PRO A 472 -14.09 23.06 -26.10
C PRO A 472 -15.37 23.51 -26.85
N ASN A 473 -15.58 22.98 -28.09
CA ASN A 473 -16.63 23.48 -28.99
C ASN A 473 -18.01 22.80 -28.80
N GLN A 474 -18.09 21.74 -28.01
CA GLN A 474 -19.34 21.00 -27.83
C GLN A 474 -20.16 21.45 -26.60
N GLY A 475 -19.77 22.56 -25.96
CA GLY A 475 -20.55 23.20 -24.88
C GLY A 475 -20.67 22.37 -23.61
N ALA A 476 -20.01 21.23 -23.56
CA ALA A 476 -20.27 20.22 -22.58
C ALA A 476 -19.09 19.91 -21.70
N GLY A 477 -17.89 20.12 -21.96
CA GLY A 477 -16.73 19.83 -21.11
C GLY A 477 -17.06 19.38 -19.66
N TYR A 478 -16.15 19.04 -18.88
CA TYR A 478 -16.40 18.73 -17.47
C TYR A 478 -16.77 20.05 -16.74
N GLU A 479 -18.00 20.16 -16.23
CA GLU A 479 -18.52 21.41 -15.63
C GLU A 479 -18.35 22.65 -16.57
N GLY A 480 -18.53 22.47 -17.88
CA GLY A 480 -18.41 23.53 -18.88
C GLY A 480 -16.97 23.94 -19.22
N LYS A 481 -15.96 23.19 -18.79
CA LYS A 481 -14.53 23.45 -19.05
C LYS A 481 -13.89 22.34 -19.85
N LYS A 482 -12.97 22.71 -20.75
CA LYS A 482 -12.09 21.77 -21.43
C LYS A 482 -11.17 21.11 -20.40
N LEU A 483 -11.00 19.77 -20.49
CA LEU A 483 -10.00 19.02 -19.76
C LEU A 483 -9.07 18.28 -20.74
N SER A 484 -7.77 18.47 -20.58
CA SER A 484 -6.74 17.84 -21.41
C SER A 484 -6.39 16.47 -20.89
N ILE A 485 -7.19 15.44 -21.23
CA ILE A 485 -6.97 14.04 -20.86
C ILE A 485 -6.47 13.27 -22.08
N ILE A 486 -5.27 12.69 -21.98
CA ILE A 486 -4.55 12.03 -23.06
C ILE A 486 -4.43 10.53 -22.76
N PRO A 487 -5.26 9.66 -23.35
CA PRO A 487 -5.18 8.21 -23.14
C PRO A 487 -4.08 7.58 -23.99
N ILE A 488 -3.27 6.69 -23.39
CA ILE A 488 -2.17 5.97 -24.06
C ILE A 488 -2.17 4.51 -23.63
N ASN A 489 -2.08 3.59 -24.62
CA ASN A 489 -1.90 2.17 -24.37
C ASN A 489 -0.47 1.86 -23.93
N LEU A 490 -0.29 0.92 -22.99
CA LEU A 490 1.03 0.47 -22.55
C LEU A 490 1.92 -0.08 -23.67
N SER A 491 1.33 -0.57 -24.77
CA SER A 491 2.10 -1.00 -25.93
C SER A 491 2.92 0.12 -26.58
N VAL A 492 2.39 1.34 -26.57
CA VAL A 492 3.07 2.54 -27.09
C VAL A 492 4.22 2.96 -26.15
N ILE A 493 3.98 2.90 -24.84
CA ILE A 493 5.04 3.14 -23.83
C ILE A 493 6.15 2.08 -23.94
N LYS A 494 5.77 0.82 -24.20
CA LYS A 494 6.74 -0.26 -24.40
C LYS A 494 7.68 0.05 -25.56
N GLU A 495 7.14 0.42 -26.72
CA GLU A 495 7.91 0.80 -27.90
C GLU A 495 8.86 1.99 -27.60
N PHE A 496 8.40 2.97 -26.83
CA PHE A 496 9.22 4.10 -26.39
C PHE A 496 10.43 3.64 -25.57
N ILE A 497 10.23 2.79 -24.56
CA ILE A 497 11.34 2.28 -23.74
C ILE A 497 12.29 1.39 -24.55
N GLU A 498 11.78 0.59 -25.50
CA GLU A 498 12.62 -0.20 -26.41
C GLU A 498 13.54 0.67 -27.28
N ASN A 499 13.07 1.83 -27.74
CA ASN A 499 13.89 2.79 -28.49
C ASN A 499 14.89 3.52 -27.58
N CYS A 500 14.47 3.92 -26.39
CA CYS A 500 15.36 4.51 -25.40
C CYS A 500 16.54 3.58 -25.03
N LEU A 501 16.29 2.28 -24.93
CA LEU A 501 17.34 1.28 -24.68
C LEU A 501 18.44 1.26 -25.75
N LYS A 502 18.09 1.53 -27.00
CA LYS A 502 19.05 1.56 -28.10
C LYS A 502 20.00 2.78 -28.05
N ASN A 503 19.57 3.84 -27.35
CA ASN A 503 20.24 5.14 -27.33
C ASN A 503 20.47 5.69 -25.93
N LEU A 504 20.73 4.83 -24.95
CA LEU A 504 20.84 5.17 -23.53
C LEU A 504 21.74 6.36 -23.20
N ASN A 505 22.86 6.49 -23.93
CA ASN A 505 23.86 7.52 -23.66
C ASN A 505 23.48 8.93 -24.15
N ASN A 506 22.40 9.06 -24.94
CA ASN A 506 21.99 10.32 -25.57
C ASN A 506 20.57 10.76 -25.15
N LEU A 507 20.03 10.15 -24.09
CA LEU A 507 18.69 10.48 -23.62
C LEU A 507 18.71 11.75 -22.78
N ASN A 508 18.07 12.78 -23.29
CA ASN A 508 17.79 14.01 -22.56
C ASN A 508 16.31 14.39 -22.79
N PHE A 509 15.56 14.54 -21.71
CA PHE A 509 14.16 14.96 -21.74
C PHE A 509 14.07 16.34 -21.07
N ASN A 510 13.68 17.36 -21.81
CA ASN A 510 13.41 18.68 -21.24
C ASN A 510 11.91 18.96 -21.12
N GLU A 511 11.56 19.92 -20.25
CA GLU A 511 10.17 20.28 -19.98
C GLU A 511 9.42 20.78 -21.21
N ASP A 512 10.08 21.59 -22.05
CA ASP A 512 9.45 22.20 -23.22
C ASP A 512 9.11 21.12 -24.26
N GLU A 513 9.96 20.11 -24.43
CA GLU A 513 9.66 18.97 -25.32
C GLU A 513 8.49 18.15 -24.82
N ILE A 514 8.42 17.91 -23.51
CA ILE A 514 7.30 17.19 -22.89
C ILE A 514 6.00 18.01 -23.06
N GLU A 515 6.02 19.30 -22.77
CA GLU A 515 4.84 20.16 -22.92
C GLU A 515 4.40 20.24 -24.38
N ASN A 516 5.33 20.40 -25.32
CA ASN A 516 5.04 20.43 -26.75
C ASN A 516 4.42 19.13 -27.24
N LEU A 517 4.90 17.99 -26.74
CA LEU A 517 4.28 16.68 -27.02
C LEU A 517 2.85 16.64 -26.51
N LEU A 518 2.62 17.00 -25.25
CA LEU A 518 1.28 16.99 -24.63
C LEU A 518 0.33 17.93 -25.38
N LYS A 519 0.74 19.16 -25.68
CA LYS A 519 -0.02 20.12 -26.49
C LYS A 519 -0.36 19.54 -27.88
N SER A 520 0.57 18.88 -28.52
CA SER A 520 0.38 18.31 -29.85
C SER A 520 -0.65 17.15 -29.83
N MET A 521 -0.66 16.35 -28.77
CA MET A 521 -1.65 15.28 -28.58
C MET A 521 -3.03 15.81 -28.20
N ASP A 522 -3.11 16.88 -27.42
CA ASP A 522 -4.35 17.53 -27.00
C ASP A 522 -5.09 18.20 -28.18
N THR A 523 -4.40 18.59 -29.26
CA THR A 523 -5.04 19.19 -30.46
C THR A 523 -5.86 18.22 -31.29
N TYR A 524 -5.78 16.92 -31.06
CA TYR A 524 -6.55 15.92 -31.82
C TYR A 524 -8.02 15.80 -31.40
N TYR A 525 -8.49 16.55 -30.42
CA TYR A 525 -9.89 16.52 -30.01
C TYR A 525 -10.89 16.89 -31.14
N ASN A 526 -10.49 17.68 -32.11
CA ASN A 526 -11.34 18.10 -33.24
C ASN A 526 -11.47 17.06 -34.37
N LYS A 527 -10.65 16.02 -34.39
CA LYS A 527 -10.64 15.04 -35.46
C LYS A 527 -11.65 13.93 -35.18
N LYS A 528 -12.61 13.75 -36.09
CA LYS A 528 -13.69 12.72 -35.99
C LYS A 528 -13.16 11.29 -36.19
N SER A 529 -12.02 11.07 -36.86
CA SER A 529 -11.48 9.77 -37.16
C SER A 529 -10.53 9.31 -36.05
N ASP A 530 -10.73 8.14 -35.54
CA ASP A 530 -9.88 7.37 -34.61
C ASP A 530 -8.93 8.19 -33.72
N TRP A 531 -9.54 8.97 -32.83
CA TRP A 531 -8.83 9.93 -31.96
C TRP A 531 -7.69 9.28 -31.16
N LEU A 532 -7.92 8.07 -30.61
CA LEU A 532 -6.91 7.33 -29.86
C LEU A 532 -5.70 6.99 -30.75
N LEU A 533 -5.95 6.49 -31.97
CA LEU A 533 -4.89 6.17 -32.92
C LEU A 533 -4.07 7.41 -33.30
N ASN A 534 -4.71 8.56 -33.45
CA ASN A 534 -4.01 9.82 -33.75
C ASN A 534 -3.10 10.24 -32.59
N ILE A 535 -3.54 10.11 -31.32
CA ILE A 535 -2.71 10.36 -30.12
C ILE A 535 -1.50 9.41 -30.14
N GLU A 536 -1.72 8.13 -30.34
CA GLU A 536 -0.66 7.12 -30.38
C GLU A 536 0.36 7.38 -31.50
N ASN A 537 -0.11 7.73 -32.70
CA ASN A 537 0.76 8.06 -33.82
C ASN A 537 1.60 9.31 -33.51
N ARG A 538 1.06 10.31 -32.81
CA ARG A 538 1.82 11.50 -32.43
C ARG A 538 2.91 11.15 -31.41
N PHE A 539 2.59 10.30 -30.46
CA PHE A 539 3.57 9.79 -29.50
C PHE A 539 4.67 8.97 -30.20
N LYS A 540 4.31 8.13 -31.19
CA LYS A 540 5.27 7.36 -31.98
C LYS A 540 6.19 8.25 -32.82
N THR A 541 5.67 9.35 -33.36
CA THR A 541 6.49 10.36 -34.07
C THR A 541 7.51 11.01 -33.13
N PHE A 542 7.11 11.35 -31.90
CA PHE A 542 8.05 11.81 -30.87
C PHE A 542 9.09 10.74 -30.55
N ASN A 543 8.63 9.50 -30.35
CA ASN A 543 9.48 8.36 -30.07
C ASN A 543 10.51 8.06 -31.18
N SER A 544 10.23 8.41 -32.44
CA SER A 544 11.20 8.21 -33.55
C SER A 544 12.47 9.04 -33.39
N LYS A 545 12.47 10.07 -32.57
CA LYS A 545 13.69 10.84 -32.25
C LYS A 545 14.72 10.03 -31.45
N PHE A 546 14.29 8.94 -30.83
CA PHE A 546 15.09 8.03 -29.98
C PHE A 546 15.41 6.71 -30.70
N ARG A 547 15.17 6.61 -32.01
CA ARG A 547 15.52 5.43 -32.84
C ARG A 547 17.02 5.55 -33.30
#